data_ea9d84a12552435136af2b5965a25139
#
_entry.id   ea9d84a12552435136af2b5965a25139
#
_cell.length_a   1.000
_cell.length_b   1.000
_cell.length_c   1.000
_cell.angle_alpha   90.00
_cell.angle_beta   90.00
_cell.angle_gamma   90.00
#
_symmetry.space_group_name_H-M   'P 1'
#
loop_
_entity.id
_entity.type
_entity.pdbx_description
1 polymer ?
#
loop_
_entity_poly.entity_id
_entity_poly.type
_entity_poly.pdbx_seq_one_letter_code
_entity_poly.pdbx_strand_id
1 'polypeptide(L)'
;RKKAEEEKKKAAAANKTTPTYKTVSLGDISFTWPCPASGRITSGFGGRKSPTKGASSNHQGIDISAPTGTSIVAAAAGEVVIATYSSSAGNYVMISHGGGVYTVYMHASSLLVSQGQSVKKGQTIAKVGSTGYSTGSHLHFGVRVNGSYVNPTKYVSP
;
A
#
# COMPACT_ATOMS: atom_id res chain seq x y z
N ARG A 1 -9.95 -8.69 -2.67
CA ARG A 1 -9.87 -8.58 -4.10
C ARG A 1 -11.18 -8.33 -4.74
N LYS A 2 -12.15 -9.19 -4.53
CA LYS A 2 -13.51 -8.99 -4.98
C LYS A 2 -14.06 -7.65 -4.45
N LYS A 3 -13.79 -7.37 -3.19
CA LYS A 3 -14.20 -6.11 -2.56
C LYS A 3 -13.55 -4.91 -3.24
N ALA A 4 -12.26 -5.00 -3.56
CA ALA A 4 -11.56 -3.92 -4.25
C ALA A 4 -12.12 -3.69 -5.65
N GLU A 5 -12.48 -4.76 -6.36
CA GLU A 5 -13.09 -4.64 -7.67
C GLU A 5 -14.47 -4.02 -7.61
N GLU A 6 -15.27 -4.36 -6.60
CA GLU A 6 -16.57 -3.75 -6.40
C GLU A 6 -16.47 -2.27 -6.11
N GLU A 7 -15.53 -1.86 -5.27
CA GLU A 7 -15.29 -0.46 -4.97
C GLU A 7 -14.89 0.31 -6.23
N LYS A 8 -14.04 -0.29 -7.05
CA LYS A 8 -13.61 0.32 -8.30
C LYS A 8 -14.77 0.50 -9.26
N LYS A 9 -15.61 -0.51 -9.41
CA LYS A 9 -16.81 -0.41 -10.26
C LYS A 9 -17.77 0.63 -9.75
N LYS A 10 -17.96 0.66 -8.44
CA LYS A 10 -18.86 1.62 -7.80
C LYS A 10 -18.40 3.05 -8.00
N ALA A 11 -17.11 3.31 -7.83
CA ALA A 11 -16.54 4.63 -8.06
C ALA A 11 -16.69 5.05 -9.52
N ALA A 12 -16.44 4.15 -10.46
CA ALA A 12 -16.58 4.43 -11.89
C ALA A 12 -18.03 4.68 -12.27
N ALA A 13 -18.98 3.94 -11.70
CA ALA A 13 -20.40 4.11 -11.98
C ALA A 13 -20.95 5.40 -11.37
N ALA A 14 -20.50 5.75 -10.18
CA ALA A 14 -20.98 6.93 -9.46
C ALA A 14 -20.42 8.24 -10.01
N ASN A 15 -19.26 8.21 -10.63
CA ASN A 15 -18.58 9.39 -11.10
C ASN A 15 -18.02 9.21 -12.49
N LYS A 16 -18.79 9.63 -13.47
CA LYS A 16 -18.43 9.52 -14.89
C LYS A 16 -17.22 10.38 -15.27
N THR A 17 -16.81 11.29 -14.40
CA THR A 17 -15.67 12.15 -14.67
C THR A 17 -14.35 11.52 -14.29
N THR A 18 -14.36 10.28 -13.81
CA THR A 18 -13.14 9.57 -13.44
C THR A 18 -12.90 8.32 -14.26
N PRO A 19 -13.03 8.35 -15.58
CA PRO A 19 -12.67 7.20 -16.41
C PRO A 19 -11.15 6.94 -16.38
N THR A 20 -10.37 7.89 -15.90
CA THR A 20 -8.93 7.75 -15.75
C THR A 20 -8.53 6.50 -14.96
N TYR A 21 -9.37 6.08 -14.01
CA TYR A 21 -9.07 4.86 -13.26
C TYR A 21 -9.15 3.60 -14.11
N LYS A 22 -9.88 3.64 -15.21
CA LYS A 22 -10.00 2.50 -16.11
C LYS A 22 -8.90 2.45 -17.14
N THR A 23 -8.36 3.62 -17.51
CA THR A 23 -7.41 3.73 -18.62
C THR A 23 -5.96 3.84 -18.16
N VAL A 24 -5.74 4.12 -16.86
CA VAL A 24 -4.40 4.28 -16.33
C VAL A 24 -3.67 2.94 -16.33
N SER A 25 -2.47 2.90 -16.84
CA SER A 25 -1.58 1.75 -16.75
C SER A 25 -0.49 2.03 -15.73
N LEU A 26 0.20 0.99 -15.29
CA LEU A 26 1.27 1.14 -14.30
C LEU A 26 2.33 2.15 -14.75
N GLY A 27 2.67 2.15 -16.04
CA GLY A 27 3.66 3.08 -16.60
C GLY A 27 3.23 4.52 -16.61
N ASP A 28 1.93 4.80 -16.49
CA ASP A 28 1.39 6.15 -16.50
C ASP A 28 1.29 6.76 -15.10
N ILE A 29 1.57 5.98 -14.06
CA ILE A 29 1.45 6.43 -12.69
C ILE A 29 2.83 6.87 -12.18
N SER A 30 2.89 8.11 -11.71
CA SER A 30 4.11 8.64 -11.08
C SER A 30 4.01 8.39 -9.58
N PHE A 31 4.84 7.47 -9.09
CA PHE A 31 4.85 7.13 -7.67
C PHE A 31 5.86 7.97 -6.89
N THR A 32 5.56 8.21 -5.61
CA THR A 32 6.51 8.79 -4.67
C THR A 32 6.85 7.77 -3.58
N TRP A 33 7.98 7.96 -2.91
CA TRP A 33 8.40 7.10 -1.82
C TRP A 33 7.40 7.21 -0.65
N PRO A 34 6.87 6.08 -0.13
CA PRO A 34 5.76 6.11 0.82
C PRO A 34 6.14 6.46 2.25
N CYS A 35 7.43 6.52 2.56
CA CYS A 35 7.91 6.84 3.91
C CYS A 35 8.99 7.93 3.82
N PRO A 36 8.60 9.21 3.66
CA PRO A 36 9.57 10.29 3.41
C PRO A 36 10.66 10.42 4.45
N ALA A 37 10.39 10.06 5.71
CA ALA A 37 11.35 10.20 6.79
C ALA A 37 12.40 9.09 6.83
N SER A 38 12.24 8.01 6.05
CA SER A 38 13.19 6.89 6.05
C SER A 38 13.29 6.24 4.69
N GLY A 39 14.52 6.10 4.21
CA GLY A 39 14.83 5.36 2.98
C GLY A 39 15.42 3.98 3.25
N ARG A 40 15.36 3.48 4.48
CA ARG A 40 16.04 2.24 4.85
C ARG A 40 15.17 1.02 4.56
N ILE A 41 15.52 0.28 3.52
CA ILE A 41 14.88 -1.00 3.19
C ILE A 41 15.60 -2.10 3.97
N THR A 42 14.84 -2.81 4.81
CA THR A 42 15.38 -3.90 5.63
C THR A 42 15.07 -5.27 5.08
N SER A 43 14.08 -5.36 4.18
CA SER A 43 13.72 -6.63 3.54
C SER A 43 13.20 -6.35 2.14
N GLY A 44 13.78 -7.02 1.14
CA GLY A 44 13.43 -6.83 -0.25
C GLY A 44 12.28 -7.71 -0.71
N PHE A 45 11.86 -7.49 -1.93
CA PHE A 45 10.79 -8.24 -2.57
C PHE A 45 11.27 -9.64 -2.96
N GLY A 46 10.36 -10.62 -2.84
CA GLY A 46 10.59 -11.97 -3.34
C GLY A 46 11.00 -12.96 -2.25
N GLY A 47 11.69 -14.02 -2.65
CA GLY A 47 12.07 -15.09 -1.74
C GLY A 47 12.97 -14.60 -0.62
N ARG A 48 12.64 -14.99 0.62
CA ARG A 48 13.41 -14.65 1.81
C ARG A 48 13.14 -15.68 2.91
N LYS A 49 14.04 -15.70 3.90
CA LYS A 49 13.79 -16.47 5.10
C LYS A 49 12.68 -15.79 5.90
N SER A 50 11.68 -16.56 6.33
CA SER A 50 10.57 -15.99 7.09
C SER A 50 11.08 -15.41 8.40
N PRO A 51 10.85 -14.11 8.69
CA PRO A 51 11.37 -13.45 9.89
C PRO A 51 10.52 -13.71 11.14
N THR A 52 9.29 -14.18 10.95
CA THR A 52 8.33 -14.37 12.04
C THR A 52 7.42 -15.55 11.68
N LYS A 53 7.06 -16.33 12.70
CA LYS A 53 6.11 -17.41 12.49
C LYS A 53 4.82 -16.86 11.89
N GLY A 54 4.37 -17.43 10.79
CA GLY A 54 3.19 -16.99 10.07
C GLY A 54 3.46 -15.97 8.98
N ALA A 55 4.62 -15.32 8.98
CA ALA A 55 5.00 -14.40 7.91
C ALA A 55 5.43 -15.19 6.67
N SER A 56 5.18 -14.62 5.49
CA SER A 56 5.52 -15.27 4.24
C SER A 56 7.02 -15.28 3.99
N SER A 57 7.53 -16.41 3.50
CA SER A 57 8.90 -16.50 3.00
C SER A 57 9.01 -15.90 1.59
N ASN A 58 7.90 -15.72 0.90
CA ASN A 58 7.83 -15.03 -0.39
C ASN A 58 7.28 -13.63 -0.15
N HIS A 59 8.17 -12.66 0.02
CA HIS A 59 7.81 -11.31 0.42
C HIS A 59 7.12 -10.55 -0.71
N GLN A 60 5.90 -10.11 -0.49
CA GLN A 60 5.06 -9.46 -1.50
C GLN A 60 5.21 -7.94 -1.52
N GLY A 61 6.30 -7.43 -1.00
CA GLY A 61 6.58 -6.00 -0.96
C GLY A 61 7.97 -5.77 -0.42
N ILE A 62 8.19 -4.56 0.07
CA ILE A 62 9.44 -4.21 0.75
C ILE A 62 9.12 -3.72 2.15
N ASP A 63 10.05 -3.94 3.07
CA ASP A 63 9.94 -3.43 4.44
C ASP A 63 10.87 -2.23 4.60
N ILE A 64 10.32 -1.13 5.08
CA ILE A 64 11.05 0.12 5.30
C ILE A 64 11.08 0.37 6.80
N SER A 65 12.27 0.36 7.38
CA SER A 65 12.44 0.58 8.82
C SER A 65 12.21 2.04 9.18
N ALA A 66 11.37 2.27 10.17
CA ALA A 66 11.09 3.61 10.68
C ALA A 66 10.51 3.51 12.09
N PRO A 67 10.71 4.53 12.95
CA PRO A 67 10.11 4.53 14.28
C PRO A 67 8.58 4.55 14.21
N THR A 68 7.94 3.96 15.22
CA THR A 68 6.50 4.04 15.39
C THR A 68 6.06 5.51 15.40
N GLY A 69 5.00 5.82 14.66
CA GLY A 69 4.49 7.18 14.55
C GLY A 69 4.98 7.96 13.35
N THR A 70 5.97 7.42 12.63
CA THR A 70 6.47 8.05 11.41
C THR A 70 5.37 8.09 10.34
N SER A 71 5.26 9.19 9.60
CA SER A 71 4.21 9.35 8.60
C SER A 71 4.40 8.41 7.42
N ILE A 72 3.30 7.78 7.03
CA ILE A 72 3.18 7.00 5.80
C ILE A 72 2.32 7.82 4.84
N VAL A 73 2.80 8.02 3.63
CA VAL A 73 2.09 8.82 2.63
C VAL A 73 1.65 7.96 1.45
N ALA A 74 0.57 8.38 0.79
CA ALA A 74 0.10 7.70 -0.42
C ALA A 74 1.15 7.83 -1.52
N ALA A 75 1.55 6.70 -2.09
CA ALA A 75 2.57 6.68 -3.15
C ALA A 75 2.09 7.35 -4.44
N ALA A 76 0.78 7.39 -4.64
CA ALA A 76 0.16 8.05 -5.79
C ALA A 76 -1.30 8.37 -5.43
N ALA A 77 -1.92 9.23 -6.23
CA ALA A 77 -3.32 9.57 -6.05
C ALA A 77 -4.21 8.35 -6.31
N GLY A 78 -5.32 8.25 -5.60
CA GLY A 78 -6.24 7.15 -5.79
C GLY A 78 -7.36 7.15 -4.79
N GLU A 79 -8.05 6.02 -4.68
CA GLU A 79 -9.15 5.82 -3.76
C GLU A 79 -8.81 4.71 -2.77
N VAL A 80 -9.07 4.96 -1.49
CA VAL A 80 -8.88 3.98 -0.43
C VAL A 80 -9.96 2.91 -0.57
N VAL A 81 -9.57 1.70 -0.94
CA VAL A 81 -10.51 0.58 -1.09
C VAL A 81 -10.54 -0.31 0.14
N ILE A 82 -9.49 -0.30 0.94
CA ILE A 82 -9.43 -1.02 2.22
C ILE A 82 -8.71 -0.14 3.23
N ALA A 83 -9.29 -0.03 4.43
CA ALA A 83 -8.65 0.61 5.58
C ALA A 83 -9.20 -0.09 6.81
N THR A 84 -8.44 -1.07 7.33
CA THR A 84 -8.93 -1.92 8.41
C THR A 84 -7.77 -2.64 9.11
N TYR A 85 -8.11 -3.56 10.00
CA TYR A 85 -7.14 -4.37 10.73
C TYR A 85 -7.32 -5.85 10.35
N SER A 86 -6.20 -6.54 10.17
CA SER A 86 -6.19 -7.99 10.07
C SER A 86 -5.09 -8.55 10.96
N SER A 87 -5.20 -9.84 11.33
CA SER A 87 -4.23 -10.45 12.24
C SER A 87 -2.81 -10.53 11.62
N SER A 88 -2.71 -10.62 10.30
CA SER A 88 -1.41 -10.73 9.62
C SER A 88 -0.85 -9.36 9.20
N ALA A 89 -1.67 -8.51 8.61
CA ALA A 89 -1.24 -7.21 8.10
C ALA A 89 -1.27 -6.11 9.16
N GLY A 90 -1.92 -6.35 10.29
CA GLY A 90 -2.17 -5.31 11.27
C GLY A 90 -3.12 -4.26 10.72
N ASN A 91 -2.97 -3.03 11.15
CA ASN A 91 -3.69 -1.92 10.52
C ASN A 91 -3.10 -1.68 9.15
N TYR A 92 -3.94 -1.75 8.11
CA TYR A 92 -3.42 -1.59 6.75
C TYR A 92 -4.38 -0.82 5.85
N VAL A 93 -3.81 -0.23 4.81
CA VAL A 93 -4.52 0.53 3.79
C VAL A 93 -4.18 -0.04 2.43
N MET A 94 -5.18 -0.15 1.56
CA MET A 94 -4.98 -0.47 0.16
C MET A 94 -5.60 0.65 -0.66
N ILE A 95 -4.85 1.21 -1.60
CA ILE A 95 -5.29 2.29 -2.48
C ILE A 95 -5.36 1.79 -3.91
N SER A 96 -6.49 2.05 -4.58
CA SER A 96 -6.66 1.79 -6.00
C SER A 96 -6.24 3.02 -6.79
N HIS A 97 -5.31 2.83 -7.72
CA HIS A 97 -4.86 3.90 -8.61
C HIS A 97 -5.50 3.81 -9.99
N GLY A 98 -6.39 2.82 -10.17
CA GLY A 98 -7.02 2.53 -11.46
C GLY A 98 -6.18 1.57 -12.29
N GLY A 99 -6.78 1.06 -13.37
CA GLY A 99 -6.09 0.14 -14.28
C GLY A 99 -5.62 -1.16 -13.67
N GLY A 100 -6.18 -1.56 -12.52
CA GLY A 100 -5.75 -2.78 -11.81
C GLY A 100 -4.51 -2.57 -10.93
N VAL A 101 -4.09 -1.33 -10.71
CA VAL A 101 -2.90 -0.99 -9.92
C VAL A 101 -3.31 -0.58 -8.52
N TYR A 102 -2.71 -1.24 -7.51
CA TYR A 102 -2.97 -0.98 -6.10
C TYR A 102 -1.66 -0.82 -5.35
N THR A 103 -1.66 0.00 -4.30
CA THR A 103 -0.57 0.04 -3.32
C THR A 103 -1.09 -0.36 -1.96
N VAL A 104 -0.27 -1.07 -1.20
CA VAL A 104 -0.64 -1.65 0.09
C VAL A 104 0.35 -1.19 1.14
N TYR A 105 -0.18 -0.77 2.30
CA TYR A 105 0.59 -0.20 3.41
C TYR A 105 0.18 -0.92 4.68
N MET A 106 1.08 -1.73 5.25
CA MET A 106 0.77 -2.61 6.38
C MET A 106 1.51 -2.29 7.65
N HIS A 107 1.04 -2.86 8.74
CA HIS A 107 1.63 -2.82 10.08
C HIS A 107 1.59 -1.43 10.73
N ALA A 108 0.66 -0.59 10.30
CA ALA A 108 0.52 0.76 10.83
C ALA A 108 0.10 0.75 12.30
N SER A 109 0.53 1.76 13.04
CA SER A 109 0.05 1.98 14.42
C SER A 109 -1.34 2.62 14.41
N SER A 110 -1.61 3.47 13.41
CA SER A 110 -2.92 4.09 13.25
C SER A 110 -3.17 4.40 11.78
N LEU A 111 -4.45 4.47 11.42
CA LEU A 111 -4.90 4.82 10.07
C LEU A 111 -5.56 6.19 10.12
N LEU A 112 -5.25 7.04 9.14
CA LEU A 112 -5.73 8.42 9.07
C LEU A 112 -6.75 8.60 7.95
N VAL A 113 -7.08 7.54 7.23
CA VAL A 113 -8.04 7.55 6.12
C VAL A 113 -9.02 6.41 6.29
N SER A 114 -10.15 6.51 5.58
CA SER A 114 -11.22 5.52 5.63
C SER A 114 -11.50 4.98 4.24
N GLN A 115 -12.08 3.79 4.19
CA GLN A 115 -12.52 3.19 2.93
C GLN A 115 -13.45 4.14 2.18
N GLY A 116 -13.22 4.31 0.89
CA GLY A 116 -13.99 5.20 0.04
C GLY A 116 -13.42 6.60 -0.10
N GLN A 117 -12.43 6.96 0.70
CA GLN A 117 -11.84 8.28 0.67
C GLN A 117 -10.87 8.42 -0.50
N SER A 118 -10.92 9.56 -1.18
CA SER A 118 -9.93 9.90 -2.22
C SER A 118 -8.70 10.51 -1.57
N VAL A 119 -7.52 10.14 -2.04
CA VAL A 119 -6.25 10.66 -1.52
C VAL A 119 -5.38 11.16 -2.66
N LYS A 120 -4.49 12.10 -2.33
CA LYS A 120 -3.54 12.65 -3.28
C LYS A 120 -2.16 12.02 -3.05
N LYS A 121 -1.33 12.01 -4.07
CA LYS A 121 0.07 11.58 -3.93
C LYS A 121 0.76 12.42 -2.85
N GLY A 122 1.42 11.75 -1.92
CA GLY A 122 2.12 12.42 -0.81
C GLY A 122 1.25 12.77 0.38
N GLN A 123 -0.05 12.50 0.32
CA GLN A 123 -0.93 12.75 1.46
C GLN A 123 -0.67 11.72 2.56
N THR A 124 -0.56 12.18 3.82
CA THR A 124 -0.38 11.27 4.95
C THR A 124 -1.63 10.43 5.16
N ILE A 125 -1.46 9.11 5.16
CA ILE A 125 -2.57 8.17 5.24
C ILE A 125 -2.54 7.30 6.49
N ALA A 126 -1.37 7.16 7.12
CA ALA A 126 -1.19 6.29 8.28
C ALA A 126 0.10 6.64 9.00
N LYS A 127 0.34 5.94 10.12
CA LYS A 127 1.57 6.08 10.89
C LYS A 127 2.22 4.72 11.05
N VAL A 128 3.54 4.67 10.93
CA VAL A 128 4.31 3.43 11.08
C VAL A 128 4.06 2.79 12.44
N GLY A 129 4.01 1.48 12.47
CA GLY A 129 3.87 0.70 13.68
C GLY A 129 4.48 -0.68 13.53
N SER A 130 4.00 -1.60 14.35
CA SER A 130 4.46 -2.99 14.33
C SER A 130 3.28 -3.94 14.59
N THR A 131 2.09 -3.58 14.09
CA THR A 131 0.88 -4.39 14.26
C THR A 131 0.86 -5.54 13.27
N GLY A 132 0.16 -6.61 13.62
CA GLY A 132 0.10 -7.81 12.80
C GLY A 132 1.37 -8.66 12.92
N TYR A 133 1.71 -9.41 11.88
CA TYR A 133 2.93 -10.25 11.88
C TYR A 133 4.15 -9.39 11.61
N SER A 134 4.70 -8.81 12.67
CA SER A 134 5.83 -7.91 12.57
C SER A 134 6.78 -8.09 13.75
N THR A 135 8.09 -8.03 13.46
CA THR A 135 9.13 -8.17 14.50
C THR A 135 9.69 -6.82 14.96
N GLY A 136 9.25 -5.71 14.38
CA GLY A 136 9.72 -4.38 14.74
C GLY A 136 9.04 -3.31 13.92
N SER A 137 9.21 -2.05 14.33
CA SER A 137 8.56 -0.92 13.67
C SER A 137 9.04 -0.77 12.24
N HIS A 138 8.13 -0.91 11.29
CA HIS A 138 8.43 -0.75 9.87
C HIS A 138 7.14 -0.57 9.07
N LEU A 139 7.28 -0.06 7.85
CA LEU A 139 6.22 -0.06 6.86
C LEU A 139 6.46 -1.21 5.90
N HIS A 140 5.45 -2.07 5.74
CA HIS A 140 5.44 -3.01 4.62
C HIS A 140 4.69 -2.34 3.47
N PHE A 141 5.39 -2.12 2.36
CA PHE A 141 4.83 -1.47 1.18
C PHE A 141 4.81 -2.44 0.01
N GLY A 142 3.62 -2.62 -0.59
CA GLY A 142 3.44 -3.50 -1.74
C GLY A 142 2.84 -2.77 -2.92
N VAL A 143 3.16 -3.23 -4.12
CA VAL A 143 2.55 -2.78 -5.38
C VAL A 143 1.93 -4.00 -6.04
N ARG A 144 0.63 -3.93 -6.31
CA ARG A 144 -0.11 -5.03 -6.90
C ARG A 144 -0.67 -4.61 -8.24
N VAL A 145 -0.40 -5.40 -9.27
CA VAL A 145 -0.84 -5.11 -10.64
C VAL A 145 -1.60 -6.31 -11.17
N ASN A 146 -2.86 -6.11 -11.52
CA ASN A 146 -3.74 -7.15 -12.08
C ASN A 146 -3.74 -8.44 -11.26
N GLY A 147 -3.77 -8.29 -9.94
CA GLY A 147 -3.85 -9.42 -9.03
C GLY A 147 -2.51 -9.99 -8.59
N SER A 148 -1.40 -9.52 -9.13
CA SER A 148 -0.07 -10.02 -8.78
C SER A 148 0.78 -8.93 -8.15
N TYR A 149 1.49 -9.28 -7.08
CA TYR A 149 2.45 -8.34 -6.47
C TYR A 149 3.73 -8.30 -7.29
N VAL A 150 4.26 -7.10 -7.45
CA VAL A 150 5.48 -6.83 -8.21
C VAL A 150 6.50 -6.12 -7.33
N ASN A 151 7.76 -6.10 -7.76
CA ASN A 151 8.82 -5.48 -6.97
C ASN A 151 8.63 -3.96 -6.91
N PRO A 152 8.33 -3.40 -5.71
CA PRO A 152 8.09 -1.96 -5.59
C PRO A 152 9.28 -1.09 -5.96
N THR A 153 10.50 -1.58 -5.82
CA THR A 153 11.71 -0.78 -6.10
C THR A 153 11.88 -0.44 -7.57
N LYS A 154 11.07 -1.05 -8.44
CA LYS A 154 11.03 -0.67 -9.85
C LYS A 154 10.24 0.61 -10.08
N TYR A 155 9.47 1.07 -9.10
CA TYR A 155 8.54 2.19 -9.24
C TYR A 155 8.75 3.29 -8.21
N VAL A 156 9.36 2.98 -7.08
CA VAL A 156 9.65 3.95 -6.01
C VAL A 156 11.09 3.85 -5.58
N SER A 157 11.65 4.98 -5.15
CA SER A 157 12.98 5.04 -4.54
C SER A 157 12.99 6.15 -3.49
N PRO A 158 13.83 5.98 -2.44
CA PRO A 158 13.92 7.00 -1.39
C PRO A 158 14.38 8.35 -1.89
#